data_21a3200c9b5bc9c06145391178969511
#
_entry.id   21a3200c9b5bc9c06145391178969511
#
_cell.length_a   1.000
_cell.length_b   1.000
_cell.length_c   1.000
_cell.angle_alpha   90.00
_cell.angle_beta   90.00
_cell.angle_gamma   90.00
#
_symmetry.space_group_name_H-M   'P 1'
#
loop_
_entity.id
_entity.type
_entity.pdbx_description
1 polymer ?
#
loop_
_entity_poly.entity_id
_entity_poly.type
_entity_poly.pdbx_seq_one_letter_code
_entity_poly.pdbx_strand_id
1 'polypeptide(L)'
;GYRKNDFKPYLYLSDDNGISWKEISTNLPLSPVNVIREDYINENILYVGTDNGLFISLNQGSEWHAFSSNLPRVAIHDLVIHEGTNELVIGTHGRSIYKVELDLFSKYLENSSNLNIITFLNFDEIKFSNSWGNKVIYSSESFDINFVLDLFSSKNKNFEYEILNENYKTLNQGNF
;
A
#
# COMPACT_ATOMS: atom_id res chain seq x y z
N GLY A 1 0.88 -24.85 -6.61
CA GLY A 1 1.94 -23.88 -6.68
C GLY A 1 2.57 -23.75 -8.07
N TYR A 2 3.34 -22.73 -8.29
CA TYR A 2 3.91 -22.32 -9.58
C TYR A 2 4.77 -23.42 -10.27
N ARG A 3 5.35 -24.36 -9.52
CA ARG A 3 6.05 -25.54 -10.08
C ARG A 3 5.14 -26.46 -10.90
N LYS A 4 3.82 -26.31 -10.75
CA LYS A 4 2.79 -27.03 -11.51
C LYS A 4 2.03 -26.10 -12.46
N ASN A 5 2.58 -24.92 -12.80
CA ASN A 5 1.94 -23.87 -13.57
C ASN A 5 0.62 -23.37 -12.96
N ASP A 6 0.52 -23.43 -11.65
CA ASP A 6 -0.62 -22.92 -10.91
C ASP A 6 -0.24 -21.57 -10.28
N PHE A 7 -0.73 -20.49 -10.88
CA PHE A 7 -0.48 -19.10 -10.50
C PHE A 7 -1.70 -18.46 -9.84
N LYS A 8 -2.70 -19.22 -9.46
CA LYS A 8 -3.89 -18.66 -8.80
C LYS A 8 -3.53 -18.09 -7.45
N PRO A 9 -4.12 -16.95 -7.06
CA PRO A 9 -4.06 -16.47 -5.70
C PRO A 9 -4.91 -17.37 -4.81
N TYR A 10 -4.36 -17.82 -3.71
CA TYR A 10 -5.07 -18.62 -2.72
C TYR A 10 -5.06 -17.88 -1.40
N LEU A 11 -6.22 -17.33 -1.02
CA LEU A 11 -6.46 -16.69 0.27
C LEU A 11 -7.77 -17.20 0.84
N TYR A 12 -7.71 -17.57 2.12
CA TYR A 12 -8.86 -18.05 2.87
C TYR A 12 -8.94 -17.37 4.22
N LEU A 13 -10.14 -17.02 4.64
CA LEU A 13 -10.46 -16.48 5.95
C LEU A 13 -11.26 -17.49 6.75
N SER A 14 -10.93 -17.64 8.03
CA SER A 14 -11.73 -18.37 9.01
C SER A 14 -12.04 -17.43 10.17
N ASP A 15 -13.31 -17.35 10.55
CA ASP A 15 -13.83 -16.62 11.69
C ASP A 15 -14.29 -17.52 12.84
N ASP A 16 -14.09 -18.85 12.67
CA ASP A 16 -14.51 -19.89 13.60
C ASP A 16 -13.36 -20.79 14.07
N ASN A 17 -12.15 -20.24 14.22
CA ASN A 17 -10.94 -20.95 14.62
C ASN A 17 -10.54 -22.13 13.69
N GLY A 18 -10.77 -21.97 12.39
CA GLY A 18 -10.34 -22.94 11.39
C GLY A 18 -11.32 -24.07 11.13
N ILE A 19 -12.54 -24.03 11.66
CA ILE A 19 -13.58 -25.03 11.43
C ILE A 19 -14.12 -24.90 10.00
N SER A 20 -14.36 -23.67 9.56
CA SER A 20 -14.74 -23.37 8.18
C SER A 20 -13.84 -22.32 7.54
N TRP A 21 -13.79 -22.30 6.21
CA TRP A 21 -12.93 -21.40 5.44
C TRP A 21 -13.68 -20.80 4.26
N LYS A 22 -13.61 -19.48 4.14
CA LYS A 22 -14.17 -18.71 3.03
C LYS A 22 -13.02 -18.25 2.13
N GLU A 23 -13.14 -18.45 0.83
CA GLU A 23 -12.21 -17.89 -0.14
C GLU A 23 -12.40 -16.36 -0.22
N ILE A 24 -11.29 -15.62 -0.15
CA ILE A 24 -11.25 -14.16 -0.17
C ILE A 24 -10.32 -13.60 -1.26
N SER A 25 -9.99 -14.38 -2.28
CA SER A 25 -9.09 -14.00 -3.37
C SER A 25 -9.79 -13.54 -4.66
N THR A 26 -11.07 -13.26 -4.61
CA THR A 26 -12.01 -13.18 -5.75
C THR A 26 -11.60 -12.29 -6.91
N ASN A 27 -11.03 -11.11 -6.67
CA ASN A 27 -10.63 -10.18 -7.72
C ASN A 27 -9.13 -9.87 -7.73
N LEU A 28 -8.32 -10.64 -7.00
CA LEU A 28 -6.87 -10.59 -7.14
C LEU A 28 -6.44 -11.04 -8.54
N PRO A 29 -5.39 -10.46 -9.11
CA PRO A 29 -4.86 -10.92 -10.39
C PRO A 29 -4.35 -12.37 -10.29
N LEU A 30 -4.20 -13.03 -11.43
CA LEU A 30 -3.59 -14.35 -11.52
C LEU A 30 -2.10 -14.25 -11.16
N SER A 31 -1.81 -14.31 -9.87
CA SER A 31 -0.47 -14.14 -9.29
C SER A 31 -0.40 -14.84 -7.94
N PRO A 32 0.64 -15.62 -7.65
CA PRO A 32 0.83 -16.24 -6.34
C PRO A 32 0.83 -15.19 -5.23
N VAL A 33 0.20 -15.54 -4.12
CA VAL A 33 0.25 -14.76 -2.89
C VAL A 33 1.46 -15.21 -2.08
N ASN A 34 2.29 -14.27 -1.65
CA ASN A 34 3.49 -14.52 -0.85
C ASN A 34 3.29 -14.20 0.62
N VAL A 35 2.52 -13.15 0.91
CA VAL A 35 2.32 -12.65 2.27
C VAL A 35 0.98 -11.95 2.42
N ILE A 36 0.39 -12.06 3.60
CA ILE A 36 -0.78 -11.29 4.04
C ILE A 36 -0.51 -10.70 5.41
N ARG A 37 -1.01 -9.49 5.65
CA ARG A 37 -1.05 -8.85 6.97
C ARG A 37 -2.42 -8.20 7.18
N GLU A 38 -2.94 -8.33 8.39
CA GLU A 38 -4.09 -7.59 8.87
C GLU A 38 -3.59 -6.28 9.51
N ASP A 39 -4.34 -5.22 9.32
CA ASP A 39 -4.07 -3.95 9.98
C ASP A 39 -4.34 -4.06 11.49
N TYR A 40 -3.43 -3.55 12.32
CA TYR A 40 -3.51 -3.71 13.77
C TYR A 40 -4.56 -2.81 14.45
N ILE A 41 -5.08 -1.79 13.73
CA ILE A 41 -6.12 -0.87 14.23
C ILE A 41 -7.50 -1.30 13.71
N ASN A 42 -7.57 -1.77 12.45
CA ASN A 42 -8.84 -2.04 11.79
C ASN A 42 -8.82 -3.41 11.09
N GLU A 43 -9.46 -4.39 11.69
CA GLU A 43 -9.59 -5.77 11.18
C GLU A 43 -10.19 -5.90 9.77
N ASN A 44 -10.89 -4.86 9.28
CA ASN A 44 -11.43 -4.85 7.93
C ASN A 44 -10.35 -4.63 6.86
N ILE A 45 -9.18 -4.13 7.28
CA ILE A 45 -8.08 -3.79 6.37
C ILE A 45 -7.08 -4.93 6.31
N LEU A 46 -6.85 -5.41 5.09
CA LEU A 46 -5.86 -6.46 4.82
C LEU A 46 -4.90 -5.97 3.73
N TYR A 47 -3.61 -6.28 3.90
CA TYR A 47 -2.55 -6.03 2.93
C TYR A 47 -2.05 -7.35 2.38
N VAL A 48 -1.95 -7.49 1.05
CA VAL A 48 -1.47 -8.71 0.39
C VAL A 48 -0.34 -8.40 -0.57
N GLY A 49 0.79 -9.07 -0.35
CA GLY A 49 1.91 -9.09 -1.28
C GLY A 49 1.81 -10.30 -2.22
N THR A 50 1.89 -10.03 -3.51
CA THR A 50 1.88 -11.03 -4.58
C THR A 50 3.14 -10.94 -5.42
N ASP A 51 3.36 -11.88 -6.36
CA ASP A 51 4.42 -11.75 -7.37
C ASP A 51 4.20 -10.55 -8.32
N ASN A 52 3.02 -9.94 -8.29
CA ASN A 52 2.60 -8.88 -9.21
C ASN A 52 2.31 -7.54 -8.51
N GLY A 53 2.78 -7.36 -7.29
CA GLY A 53 2.65 -6.13 -6.51
C GLY A 53 1.89 -6.28 -5.21
N LEU A 54 1.58 -5.13 -4.62
CA LEU A 54 0.87 -4.97 -3.35
C LEU A 54 -0.60 -4.66 -3.60
N PHE A 55 -1.48 -5.29 -2.82
CA PHE A 55 -2.92 -5.06 -2.84
C PHE A 55 -3.44 -4.83 -1.43
N ILE A 56 -4.53 -4.08 -1.35
CA ILE A 56 -5.24 -3.77 -0.11
C ILE A 56 -6.71 -4.15 -0.24
N SER A 57 -7.28 -4.65 0.83
CA SER A 57 -8.72 -4.78 1.02
C SER A 57 -9.16 -3.91 2.19
N LEU A 58 -10.34 -3.31 2.08
CA LEU A 58 -10.98 -2.48 3.11
C LEU A 58 -12.22 -3.16 3.72
N ASN A 59 -12.46 -4.42 3.33
CA ASN A 59 -13.67 -5.16 3.66
C ASN A 59 -13.39 -6.66 3.86
N GLN A 60 -12.33 -6.94 4.61
CA GLN A 60 -11.91 -8.31 4.98
C GLN A 60 -11.74 -9.25 3.77
N GLY A 61 -11.13 -8.73 2.70
CA GLY A 61 -10.84 -9.53 1.50
C GLY A 61 -12.03 -9.76 0.57
N SER A 62 -13.16 -9.10 0.79
CA SER A 62 -14.30 -9.18 -0.14
C SER A 62 -14.00 -8.52 -1.49
N GLU A 63 -13.16 -7.49 -1.48
CA GLU A 63 -12.65 -6.81 -2.66
C GLU A 63 -11.21 -6.34 -2.43
N TRP A 64 -10.37 -6.40 -3.48
CA TRP A 64 -8.98 -6.01 -3.46
C TRP A 64 -8.70 -4.90 -4.47
N HIS A 65 -7.90 -3.93 -4.06
CA HIS A 65 -7.44 -2.82 -4.89
C HIS A 65 -5.92 -2.83 -4.96
N ALA A 66 -5.36 -2.44 -6.10
CA ALA A 66 -3.91 -2.25 -6.20
C ALA A 66 -3.48 -1.12 -5.23
N PHE A 67 -2.43 -1.37 -4.47
CA PHE A 67 -1.90 -0.41 -3.50
C PHE A 67 -0.47 -0.06 -3.91
N SER A 68 -0.34 0.78 -4.91
CA SER A 68 0.90 0.93 -5.66
C SER A 68 1.18 2.33 -6.14
N SER A 69 0.96 3.37 -5.53
CA SER A 69 1.34 4.71 -5.97
C SER A 69 2.67 4.73 -6.78
N ASN A 70 3.77 5.08 -6.13
CA ASN A 70 5.12 5.04 -6.72
C ASN A 70 5.87 3.72 -6.45
N LEU A 71 5.21 2.71 -5.87
CA LEU A 71 5.79 1.39 -5.65
C LEU A 71 5.96 0.67 -7.00
N PRO A 72 7.15 0.21 -7.37
CA PRO A 72 7.34 -0.53 -8.61
C PRO A 72 6.54 -1.83 -8.59
N ARG A 73 6.06 -2.25 -9.76
CA ARG A 73 5.36 -3.52 -9.94
C ARG A 73 6.34 -4.68 -9.87
N VAL A 74 6.55 -5.22 -8.69
CA VAL A 74 7.52 -6.28 -8.40
C VAL A 74 6.92 -7.27 -7.41
N ALA A 75 7.53 -8.45 -7.30
CA ALA A 75 7.12 -9.41 -6.29
C ALA A 75 7.35 -8.86 -4.87
N ILE A 76 6.31 -8.90 -4.06
CA ILE A 76 6.34 -8.53 -2.65
C ILE A 76 6.45 -9.83 -1.84
N HIS A 77 7.54 -9.96 -1.11
CA HIS A 77 7.84 -11.21 -0.38
C HIS A 77 7.51 -11.13 1.10
N ASP A 78 7.58 -9.92 1.67
CA ASP A 78 7.23 -9.74 3.08
C ASP A 78 6.62 -8.37 3.33
N LEU A 79 5.77 -8.30 4.36
CA LEU A 79 5.10 -7.11 4.85
C LEU A 79 5.19 -7.09 6.37
N VAL A 80 5.56 -5.95 6.93
CA VAL A 80 5.59 -5.74 8.38
C VAL A 80 4.91 -4.41 8.69
N ILE A 81 3.95 -4.41 9.60
CA ILE A 81 3.38 -3.19 10.16
C ILE A 81 4.16 -2.85 11.42
N HIS A 82 4.77 -1.67 11.44
CA HIS A 82 5.45 -1.14 12.60
C HIS A 82 4.47 -0.28 13.40
N GLU A 83 3.88 -0.87 14.44
CA GLU A 83 2.81 -0.25 15.24
C GLU A 83 3.23 1.08 15.89
N GLY A 84 4.50 1.20 16.31
CA GLY A 84 5.00 2.41 17.00
C GLY A 84 5.03 3.66 16.13
N THR A 85 5.15 3.52 14.81
CA THR A 85 5.16 4.64 13.85
C THR A 85 4.02 4.56 12.84
N ASN A 86 3.14 3.56 12.96
CA ASN A 86 2.04 3.28 12.03
C ASN A 86 2.51 3.25 10.56
N GLU A 87 3.60 2.52 10.30
CA GLU A 87 4.19 2.36 8.98
C GLU A 87 4.05 0.94 8.48
N LEU A 88 3.71 0.76 7.20
CA LEU A 88 3.82 -0.51 6.50
C LEU A 88 5.18 -0.58 5.81
N VAL A 89 6.00 -1.55 6.21
CA VAL A 89 7.29 -1.85 5.58
C VAL A 89 7.12 -3.01 4.61
N ILE A 90 7.67 -2.84 3.40
CA ILE A 90 7.41 -3.70 2.25
C ILE A 90 8.73 -4.25 1.74
N GLY A 91 8.92 -5.57 1.85
CA GLY A 91 10.08 -6.29 1.33
C GLY A 91 9.83 -6.76 -0.11
N THR A 92 10.58 -6.21 -1.08
CA THR A 92 10.45 -6.57 -2.49
C THR A 92 11.52 -7.56 -2.94
N HIS A 93 11.26 -8.27 -4.02
CA HIS A 93 12.26 -9.13 -4.65
C HIS A 93 13.22 -8.31 -5.54
N GLY A 94 14.39 -7.98 -5.00
CA GLY A 94 15.48 -7.37 -5.76
C GLY A 94 15.29 -5.90 -6.14
N ARG A 95 14.29 -5.21 -5.56
CA ARG A 95 13.97 -3.80 -5.82
C ARG A 95 13.91 -2.95 -4.56
N SER A 96 14.72 -3.29 -3.54
CA SER A 96 14.79 -2.57 -2.28
C SER A 96 13.67 -2.87 -1.28
N ILE A 97 13.67 -2.15 -0.19
CA ILE A 97 12.64 -2.13 0.83
C ILE A 97 11.97 -0.76 0.77
N TYR A 98 10.66 -0.75 0.87
CA TYR A 98 9.85 0.47 0.88
C TYR A 98 9.11 0.58 2.21
N LYS A 99 8.67 1.79 2.54
CA LYS A 99 7.76 2.05 3.63
C LYS A 99 6.70 3.06 3.22
N VAL A 100 5.55 3.00 3.85
CA VAL A 100 4.47 3.97 3.69
C VAL A 100 3.81 4.23 5.03
N GLU A 101 3.53 5.50 5.33
CA GLU A 101 2.79 5.90 6.51
C GLU A 101 1.31 5.61 6.33
N LEU A 102 0.71 4.93 7.32
CA LEU A 102 -0.70 4.53 7.28
C LEU A 102 -1.66 5.56 7.91
N ASP A 103 -1.15 6.56 8.62
CA ASP A 103 -1.98 7.57 9.32
C ASP A 103 -2.93 8.32 8.39
N LEU A 104 -2.46 8.72 7.21
CA LEU A 104 -3.29 9.42 6.23
C LEU A 104 -4.39 8.51 5.69
N PHE A 105 -4.07 7.24 5.52
CA PHE A 105 -5.01 6.25 5.05
C PHE A 105 -6.07 5.92 6.12
N SER A 106 -5.69 5.77 7.37
CA SER A 106 -6.61 5.57 8.50
C SER A 106 -7.58 6.75 8.64
N LYS A 107 -7.07 7.98 8.56
CA LYS A 107 -7.90 9.20 8.57
C LYS A 107 -8.87 9.28 7.38
N TYR A 108 -8.45 8.82 6.21
CA TYR A 108 -9.34 8.72 5.06
C TYR A 108 -10.51 7.78 5.32
N LEU A 109 -10.24 6.61 5.91
CA LEU A 109 -11.27 5.62 6.21
C LEU A 109 -12.26 6.09 7.29
N GLU A 110 -11.78 6.77 8.34
CA GLU A 110 -12.63 7.36 9.38
C GLU A 110 -13.60 8.40 8.80
N ASN A 111 -13.18 9.13 7.77
CA ASN A 111 -13.97 10.20 7.13
C ASN A 111 -14.69 9.75 5.86
N SER A 112 -14.64 8.48 5.50
CA SER A 112 -15.15 7.94 4.23
C SER A 112 -16.67 8.07 4.02
N SER A 113 -17.43 8.44 5.04
CA SER A 113 -18.83 8.86 4.89
C SER A 113 -18.99 10.18 4.09
N ASN A 114 -17.93 10.98 3.94
CA ASN A 114 -17.87 12.22 3.16
C ASN A 114 -16.82 12.07 2.05
N LEU A 115 -17.18 11.44 0.95
CA LEU A 115 -16.42 11.02 -0.24
C LEU A 115 -15.65 12.10 -1.03
N ASN A 116 -15.13 13.12 -0.40
CA ASN A 116 -14.37 14.19 -1.07
C ASN A 116 -12.91 14.30 -0.60
N ILE A 117 -12.40 13.30 0.13
CA ILE A 117 -11.02 13.35 0.63
C ILE A 117 -10.12 12.60 -0.34
N ILE A 118 -9.10 13.27 -0.83
CA ILE A 118 -8.01 12.71 -1.61
C ILE A 118 -6.89 12.38 -0.62
N THR A 119 -6.46 11.14 -0.57
CA THR A 119 -5.34 10.72 0.26
C THR A 119 -4.12 10.48 -0.61
N PHE A 120 -3.01 11.10 -0.26
CA PHE A 120 -1.73 10.90 -0.89
C PHE A 120 -0.96 9.84 -0.12
N LEU A 121 -0.59 8.76 -0.78
CA LEU A 121 0.33 7.77 -0.24
C LEU A 121 1.64 7.88 -1.00
N ASN A 122 2.72 8.08 -0.27
CA ASN A 122 4.06 8.07 -0.82
C ASN A 122 4.84 6.90 -0.23
N PHE A 123 5.33 6.02 -1.09
CA PHE A 123 6.16 4.90 -0.69
C PHE A 123 7.62 5.32 -0.70
N ASP A 124 8.21 5.46 0.48
CA ASP A 124 9.60 5.81 0.63
C ASP A 124 10.50 4.57 0.48
N GLU A 125 11.47 4.66 -0.42
CA GLU A 125 12.51 3.65 -0.55
C GLU A 125 13.51 3.76 0.61
N ILE A 126 13.72 2.66 1.34
CA ILE A 126 14.73 2.60 2.39
C ILE A 126 16.08 2.33 1.72
N LYS A 127 16.97 3.31 1.76
CA LYS A 127 18.33 3.20 1.23
C LYS A 127 19.32 2.85 2.33
N PHE A 128 20.11 1.83 2.09
CA PHE A 128 21.21 1.44 2.99
C PHE A 128 22.53 1.98 2.44
N SER A 129 23.35 2.56 3.30
CA SER A 129 24.70 2.94 2.95
C SER A 129 25.57 1.68 2.75
N ASN A 130 26.31 1.60 1.64
CA ASN A 130 27.22 0.48 1.32
C ASN A 130 28.50 0.44 2.16
N SER A 131 28.69 1.31 3.16
CA SER A 131 29.87 1.31 4.00
C SER A 131 29.72 0.31 5.15
N TRP A 132 30.34 -0.85 5.00
CA TRP A 132 30.54 -1.80 6.11
C TRP A 132 31.24 -1.09 7.28
N GLY A 133 30.55 -0.99 8.42
CA GLY A 133 31.13 -0.52 9.69
C GLY A 133 30.95 0.94 10.04
N ASN A 134 30.33 1.77 9.24
CA ASN A 134 29.98 3.15 9.57
C ASN A 134 28.49 3.32 9.82
N LYS A 135 28.13 4.29 10.69
CA LYS A 135 26.76 4.66 11.02
C LYS A 135 25.88 4.68 9.78
N VAL A 136 24.71 4.03 9.87
CA VAL A 136 23.64 4.20 8.91
C VAL A 136 23.29 5.68 8.88
N ILE A 137 23.69 6.37 7.82
CA ILE A 137 23.28 7.74 7.57
C ILE A 137 22.01 7.64 6.73
N TYR A 138 20.88 7.90 7.35
CA TYR A 138 19.66 8.19 6.64
C TYR A 138 19.85 9.55 5.95
N SER A 139 20.26 9.55 4.69
CA SER A 139 20.29 10.80 3.95
C SER A 139 18.86 11.08 3.48
N SER A 140 18.24 12.08 4.07
CA SER A 140 17.12 12.77 3.46
C SER A 140 17.69 13.68 2.35
N GLU A 141 18.15 13.10 1.24
CA GLU A 141 18.33 13.89 0.03
C GLU A 141 16.93 14.29 -0.43
N SER A 142 16.73 15.59 -0.63
CA SER A 142 15.53 16.12 -1.25
C SER A 142 15.44 15.55 -2.66
N PHE A 143 14.59 14.54 -2.85
CA PHE A 143 14.25 14.07 -4.18
C PHE A 143 13.22 15.01 -4.79
N ASP A 144 13.29 15.18 -6.10
CA ASP A 144 12.18 15.73 -6.85
C ASP A 144 10.95 14.87 -6.55
N ILE A 145 10.00 15.44 -5.83
CA ILE A 145 8.80 14.73 -5.39
C ILE A 145 7.88 14.66 -6.60
N ASN A 146 7.89 13.52 -7.26
CA ASN A 146 6.86 13.19 -8.22
C ASN A 146 5.64 12.70 -7.45
N PHE A 147 4.64 13.54 -7.29
CA PHE A 147 3.36 13.14 -6.73
C PHE A 147 2.60 12.32 -7.77
N VAL A 148 2.35 11.05 -7.48
CA VAL A 148 1.37 10.26 -8.20
C VAL A 148 0.09 10.30 -7.38
N LEU A 149 -0.96 10.87 -7.94
CA LEU A 149 -2.29 10.88 -7.33
C LEU A 149 -3.02 9.61 -7.72
N ASP A 150 -3.18 8.68 -6.80
CA ASP A 150 -4.16 7.61 -6.92
C ASP A 150 -5.49 8.10 -6.35
N LEU A 151 -6.43 8.39 -7.22
CA LEU A 151 -7.77 8.85 -6.84
C LEU A 151 -8.69 7.65 -6.66
N PHE A 152 -9.03 7.32 -5.42
CA PHE A 152 -10.12 6.41 -5.14
C PHE A 152 -11.45 7.16 -5.22
N SER A 153 -12.15 7.03 -6.33
CA SER A 153 -13.49 7.58 -6.48
C SER A 153 -14.43 6.54 -7.09
N SER A 154 -15.58 6.35 -6.47
CA SER A 154 -16.64 5.50 -6.98
C SER A 154 -17.41 6.10 -8.16
N LYS A 155 -17.08 7.32 -8.58
CA LYS A 155 -17.74 8.05 -9.68
C LYS A 155 -16.74 8.87 -10.47
N ASN A 156 -16.91 8.93 -11.80
CA ASN A 156 -16.17 9.87 -12.64
C ASN A 156 -16.50 11.30 -12.21
N LYS A 157 -15.51 11.99 -11.65
CA LYS A 157 -15.60 13.41 -11.26
C LYS A 157 -14.40 14.14 -11.85
N ASN A 158 -14.60 15.38 -12.22
CA ASN A 158 -13.49 16.30 -12.48
C ASN A 158 -12.93 16.74 -11.14
N PHE A 159 -11.63 16.69 -10.99
CA PHE A 159 -10.93 17.12 -9.79
C PHE A 159 -10.07 18.33 -10.11
N GLU A 160 -10.07 19.28 -9.18
CA GLU A 160 -9.13 20.39 -9.16
C GLU A 160 -8.11 20.10 -8.08
N TYR A 161 -6.84 20.39 -8.35
CA TYR A 161 -5.78 20.27 -7.35
C TYR A 161 -5.03 21.58 -7.22
N GLU A 162 -4.55 21.84 -6.02
CA GLU A 162 -3.70 22.95 -5.69
C GLU A 162 -2.54 22.48 -4.81
N ILE A 163 -1.32 22.73 -5.24
CA ILE A 163 -0.12 22.45 -4.45
C ILE A 163 0.28 23.71 -3.72
N LEU A 164 0.29 23.63 -2.38
CA LEU A 164 0.65 24.75 -1.50
C LEU A 164 2.02 24.49 -0.88
N ASN A 165 2.78 25.57 -0.62
CA ASN A 165 3.95 25.48 0.26
C ASN A 165 3.53 25.53 1.74
N GLU A 166 4.51 25.43 2.66
CA GLU A 166 4.31 25.50 4.10
C GLU A 166 3.61 26.77 4.61
N ASN A 167 3.63 27.85 3.82
CA ASN A 167 2.97 29.13 4.10
C ASN A 167 1.61 29.28 3.38
N TYR A 168 1.04 28.17 2.89
CA TYR A 168 -0.24 28.12 2.16
C TYR A 168 -0.25 28.96 0.87
N LYS A 169 0.93 29.18 0.26
CA LYS A 169 1.02 29.85 -1.04
C LYS A 169 1.01 28.81 -2.15
N THR A 170 0.14 28.98 -3.13
CA THR A 170 0.02 28.10 -4.30
C THR A 170 1.34 28.02 -5.06
N LEU A 171 1.82 26.79 -5.26
CA LEU A 171 2.98 26.47 -6.08
C LEU A 171 2.57 25.98 -7.46
N ASN A 172 1.50 25.21 -7.52
CA ASN A 172 0.94 24.68 -8.77
C ASN A 172 -0.55 24.37 -8.59
N GLN A 173 -1.30 24.34 -9.70
CA GLN A 173 -2.72 23.99 -9.73
C GLN A 173 -3.08 23.38 -11.08
N GLY A 174 -4.10 22.54 -11.13
CA GLY A 174 -4.55 21.91 -12.36
C GLY A 174 -5.86 21.13 -12.17
N ASN A 175 -6.32 20.53 -13.26
CA ASN A 175 -7.54 19.74 -13.30
C ASN A 175 -7.25 18.38 -13.98
N PHE A 176 -7.98 17.32 -13.62
CA PHE A 176 -8.02 16.05 -14.33
C PHE A 176 -9.43 15.47 -14.41
#